data_c037f1142941232ba3fd4cf9661af9ad
#
_entry.id   c037f1142941232ba3fd4cf9661af9ad
#
_cell.length_a   1.000
_cell.length_b   1.000
_cell.length_c   1.000
_cell.angle_alpha   90.00
_cell.angle_beta   90.00
_cell.angle_gamma   90.00
#
_symmetry.space_group_name_H-M   'P 1'
#
loop_
_entity.id
_entity.type
_entity.pdbx_description
1 polymer ?
#
loop_
_entity_poly.entity_id
_entity_poly.type
_entity_poly.pdbx_seq_one_letter_code
_entity_poly.pdbx_strand_id
1 'polypeptide(L)'
;MASLGRKRKRDMLDDDLCRRCNAIDFDTIFLRGVTEKIGSFVADVGRITREGLTATCPFCRFMAHVVFSCPGTDASQEDVEFSLRAFSSATSIGHIINRRNSQFMPKIENTAVLGLVKAEKSNSQKPQLLSHEILKQWGYICPTALPNRSVHPRVLGRSIKSDAIDYELIKSWVQFCTNCHVKTCRILDDSCTPPCRLIDCSTRKVVEAPKNCRYVAMSYVWGIKEKDAKNYLVCTETGLLPKRLPAVIEDAMTVVRSLDLQYLWVDRYCIIQNDDTDVLKHMGIMDLIYNHAHMTIIAAAGSDPSFGLPGVGSRSRIPQPCANVKGHVLVSTLPDPQDMVKRSKWMERAWVCQIIARRSHS
;
A
#
# COMPACT_ATOMS: atom_id res chain seq x y z
N MET A 1 16.47 -25.08 -48.39
CA MET A 1 17.28 -24.63 -47.23
C MET A 1 17.11 -23.12 -47.11
N ALA A 2 16.21 -22.65 -46.26
CA ALA A 2 15.95 -21.25 -46.05
C ALA A 2 16.22 -20.98 -44.54
N SER A 3 17.24 -20.17 -44.27
CA SER A 3 17.69 -19.79 -42.93
C SER A 3 16.68 -18.81 -42.31
N LEU A 4 15.99 -19.22 -41.29
CA LEU A 4 15.17 -18.37 -40.43
C LEU A 4 16.10 -17.48 -39.58
N GLY A 5 16.30 -16.27 -40.01
CA GLY A 5 16.96 -15.23 -39.24
C GLY A 5 16.14 -14.89 -38.00
N ARG A 6 16.63 -15.25 -36.82
CA ARG A 6 16.15 -14.73 -35.53
C ARG A 6 16.30 -13.20 -35.52
N LYS A 7 15.18 -12.48 -35.69
CA LYS A 7 15.11 -11.05 -35.32
C LYS A 7 15.38 -10.94 -33.82
N ARG A 8 16.60 -10.52 -33.44
CA ARG A 8 16.89 -10.02 -32.09
C ARG A 8 15.92 -8.88 -31.82
N LYS A 9 15.19 -8.92 -30.70
CA LYS A 9 14.50 -7.77 -30.13
C LYS A 9 15.52 -6.64 -30.09
N ARG A 10 15.31 -5.58 -30.86
CA ARG A 10 16.04 -4.32 -30.71
C ARG A 10 15.78 -3.86 -29.29
N ASP A 11 16.84 -3.86 -28.47
CA ASP A 11 16.89 -3.12 -27.21
C ASP A 11 16.47 -1.70 -27.53
N MET A 12 15.44 -1.20 -26.85
CA MET A 12 15.05 0.21 -26.93
C MET A 12 16.21 0.99 -26.31
N LEU A 13 17.04 1.55 -27.15
CA LEU A 13 18.19 2.35 -26.78
C LEU A 13 17.71 3.64 -26.09
N ASP A 14 18.47 4.10 -25.12
CA ASP A 14 18.34 5.30 -24.28
C ASP A 14 18.36 6.65 -25.05
N ASP A 15 18.09 6.67 -26.36
CA ASP A 15 18.27 7.84 -27.23
C ASP A 15 17.31 9.00 -26.94
N ASP A 16 16.28 8.80 -26.08
CA ASP A 16 15.24 9.81 -25.82
C ASP A 16 15.45 10.62 -24.53
N LEU A 17 16.58 10.45 -23.83
CA LEU A 17 16.84 11.23 -22.62
C LEU A 17 17.25 12.67 -22.96
N CYS A 18 16.65 13.64 -22.29
CA CYS A 18 17.14 15.02 -22.38
C CYS A 18 18.55 15.16 -21.78
N ARG A 19 19.26 16.22 -22.17
CA ARG A 19 20.66 16.45 -21.74
C ARG A 19 20.86 16.36 -20.24
N ARG A 20 19.93 16.87 -19.42
CA ARG A 20 20.00 16.82 -17.95
C ARG A 20 19.89 15.39 -17.43
N CYS A 21 18.90 14.64 -17.87
CA CYS A 21 18.67 13.26 -17.42
C CYS A 21 19.77 12.32 -17.91
N ASN A 22 20.32 12.57 -19.10
CA ASN A 22 21.42 11.79 -19.64
C ASN A 22 22.73 12.00 -18.88
N ALA A 23 22.92 13.11 -18.17
CA ALA A 23 24.09 13.36 -17.33
C ALA A 23 24.09 12.57 -16.02
N ILE A 24 22.95 11.95 -15.61
CA ILE A 24 22.83 11.22 -14.36
C ILE A 24 23.46 9.82 -14.50
N ASP A 25 24.42 9.51 -13.64
CA ASP A 25 25.07 8.20 -13.55
C ASP A 25 24.37 7.32 -12.51
N PHE A 26 23.32 6.62 -12.94
CA PHE A 26 22.54 5.72 -12.09
C PHE A 26 23.36 4.53 -11.57
N ASP A 27 24.29 4.01 -12.38
CA ASP A 27 25.16 2.89 -11.98
C ASP A 27 25.98 3.24 -10.75
N THR A 28 26.67 4.36 -10.80
CA THR A 28 27.47 4.83 -9.66
C THR A 28 26.60 5.09 -8.43
N ILE A 29 25.43 5.71 -8.59
CA ILE A 29 24.54 6.04 -7.48
C ILE A 29 24.04 4.77 -6.78
N PHE A 30 23.54 3.80 -7.53
CA PHE A 30 22.93 2.60 -6.94
C PHE A 30 23.98 1.58 -6.45
N LEU A 31 25.17 1.53 -7.05
CA LEU A 31 26.21 0.58 -6.67
C LEU A 31 27.06 1.04 -5.49
N ARG A 32 27.38 2.34 -5.39
CA ARG A 32 28.27 2.86 -4.32
C ARG A 32 27.54 3.02 -2.98
N GLY A 33 26.21 3.12 -3.00
CA GLY A 33 25.46 3.47 -1.80
C GLY A 33 25.70 4.92 -1.38
N VAL A 34 24.98 5.38 -0.38
CA VAL A 34 25.08 6.74 0.16
C VAL A 34 25.25 6.66 1.67
N THR A 35 26.26 7.35 2.18
CA THR A 35 26.54 7.39 3.62
C THR A 35 25.91 8.61 4.31
N GLU A 36 25.56 9.65 3.56
CA GLU A 36 25.04 10.89 4.10
C GLU A 36 23.58 10.75 4.56
N LYS A 37 23.31 11.18 5.79
CA LYS A 37 21.96 11.15 6.39
C LYS A 37 20.98 12.11 5.73
N ILE A 38 21.48 13.19 5.11
CA ILE A 38 20.68 14.31 4.58
C ILE A 38 20.32 14.12 3.09
N GLY A 39 20.89 13.11 2.46
CA GLY A 39 20.79 12.88 1.02
C GLY A 39 21.84 13.64 0.21
N SER A 40 22.60 12.91 -0.58
CA SER A 40 23.61 13.48 -1.49
C SER A 40 22.94 14.08 -2.71
N PHE A 41 23.36 15.28 -3.10
CA PHE A 41 22.89 15.92 -4.33
C PHE A 41 23.25 15.06 -5.55
N VAL A 42 22.30 14.89 -6.45
CA VAL A 42 22.47 14.15 -7.72
C VAL A 42 22.35 15.09 -8.91
N ALA A 43 21.26 15.83 -9.02
CA ALA A 43 21.02 16.73 -10.13
C ALA A 43 19.93 17.75 -9.82
N ASP A 44 20.01 18.92 -10.45
CA ASP A 44 18.88 19.82 -10.55
C ASP A 44 17.95 19.34 -11.67
N VAL A 45 16.70 19.11 -11.32
CA VAL A 45 15.69 18.68 -12.29
C VAL A 45 14.80 19.85 -12.75
N GLY A 46 14.91 21.00 -12.07
CA GLY A 46 14.16 22.21 -12.38
C GLY A 46 12.68 22.06 -12.02
N ARG A 47 11.83 22.81 -12.71
CA ARG A 47 10.38 22.75 -12.53
C ARG A 47 9.81 21.47 -13.10
N ILE A 48 8.95 20.81 -12.34
CA ILE A 48 8.17 19.65 -12.79
C ILE A 48 6.72 20.12 -12.98
N THR A 49 6.27 20.18 -14.22
CA THR A 49 4.93 20.66 -14.59
C THR A 49 4.04 19.51 -15.04
N ARG A 50 2.73 19.73 -15.13
CA ARG A 50 1.76 18.75 -15.68
C ARG A 50 2.05 18.43 -17.14
N GLU A 51 2.58 19.35 -17.92
CA GLU A 51 3.06 19.10 -19.29
C GLU A 51 4.15 18.03 -19.34
N GLY A 52 4.93 17.90 -18.25
CA GLY A 52 5.90 16.83 -18.10
C GLY A 52 5.33 15.42 -18.17
N LEU A 53 4.02 15.23 -17.96
CA LEU A 53 3.36 13.92 -18.07
C LEU A 53 3.39 13.37 -19.50
N THR A 54 3.54 14.23 -20.50
CA THR A 54 3.66 13.88 -21.94
C THR A 54 5.06 14.12 -22.49
N ALA A 55 6.04 14.40 -21.62
CA ALA A 55 7.43 14.65 -22.06
C ALA A 55 8.00 13.46 -22.83
N THR A 56 8.78 13.75 -23.87
CA THR A 56 9.51 12.73 -24.65
C THR A 56 10.53 12.00 -23.80
N CYS A 57 11.28 12.73 -22.96
CA CYS A 57 12.25 12.15 -22.03
C CYS A 57 11.54 11.25 -21.01
N PRO A 58 11.84 9.94 -20.97
CA PRO A 58 11.14 8.99 -20.09
C PRO A 58 11.36 9.29 -18.61
N PHE A 59 12.53 9.83 -18.22
CA PHE A 59 12.78 10.17 -16.82
C PHE A 59 12.07 11.47 -16.40
N CYS A 60 11.98 12.49 -17.28
CA CYS A 60 11.17 13.68 -16.99
C CYS A 60 9.69 13.32 -16.83
N ARG A 61 9.16 12.48 -17.73
CA ARG A 61 7.78 11.98 -17.65
C ARG A 61 7.56 11.18 -16.37
N PHE A 62 8.49 10.33 -16.01
CA PHE A 62 8.44 9.56 -14.77
C PHE A 62 8.38 10.49 -13.55
N MET A 63 9.26 11.50 -13.45
CA MET A 63 9.24 12.46 -12.34
C MET A 63 7.92 13.22 -12.25
N ALA A 64 7.35 13.63 -13.41
CA ALA A 64 6.03 14.25 -13.44
C ALA A 64 4.94 13.31 -12.90
N HIS A 65 4.97 12.03 -13.27
CA HIS A 65 4.05 11.05 -12.70
C HIS A 65 4.26 10.87 -11.18
N VAL A 66 5.49 10.87 -10.68
CA VAL A 66 5.76 10.81 -9.23
C VAL A 66 5.11 11.98 -8.50
N VAL A 67 5.21 13.19 -9.04
CA VAL A 67 4.65 14.39 -8.41
C VAL A 67 3.14 14.48 -8.53
N PHE A 68 2.56 14.21 -9.72
CA PHE A 68 1.16 14.53 -10.02
C PHE A 68 0.20 13.34 -9.96
N SER A 69 0.67 12.09 -9.88
CA SER A 69 -0.22 10.93 -9.75
C SER A 69 -0.70 10.68 -8.32
N CYS A 70 -0.15 11.39 -7.32
CA CYS A 70 -0.56 11.22 -5.93
C CYS A 70 -1.84 11.99 -5.63
N PRO A 71 -2.87 11.36 -5.02
CA PRO A 71 -4.06 12.05 -4.57
C PRO A 71 -3.72 13.18 -3.58
N GLY A 72 -4.32 14.35 -3.78
CA GLY A 72 -4.10 15.54 -2.93
C GLY A 72 -2.85 16.36 -3.26
N THR A 73 -2.22 16.13 -4.39
CA THR A 73 -1.17 17.01 -4.89
C THR A 73 -1.83 18.28 -5.43
N ASP A 74 -1.60 19.40 -4.75
CA ASP A 74 -2.17 20.68 -5.12
C ASP A 74 -1.52 21.25 -6.39
N ALA A 75 -2.31 21.94 -7.22
CA ALA A 75 -1.85 22.64 -8.42
C ALA A 75 -0.80 23.75 -8.11
N SER A 76 -0.72 24.23 -6.86
CA SER A 76 0.28 25.19 -6.39
C SER A 76 1.73 24.70 -6.48
N GLN A 77 1.97 23.45 -6.89
CA GLN A 77 3.32 22.88 -7.01
C GLN A 77 4.00 23.12 -8.35
N GLU A 78 3.30 23.74 -9.30
CA GLU A 78 3.85 23.97 -10.65
C GLU A 78 4.99 25.01 -10.69
N ASP A 79 5.07 25.91 -9.68
CA ASP A 79 6.13 26.92 -9.58
C ASP A 79 7.31 26.52 -8.73
N VAL A 80 7.38 25.25 -8.30
CA VAL A 80 8.46 24.76 -7.42
C VAL A 80 9.55 24.10 -8.25
N GLU A 81 10.78 24.51 -8.01
CA GLU A 81 11.97 23.83 -8.52
C GLU A 81 12.32 22.62 -7.64
N PHE A 82 12.79 21.55 -8.29
CA PHE A 82 13.17 20.31 -7.63
C PHE A 82 14.63 19.96 -7.89
N SER A 83 15.24 19.35 -6.90
CA SER A 83 16.51 18.62 -7.03
C SER A 83 16.28 17.12 -6.81
N LEU A 84 17.04 16.31 -7.51
CA LEU A 84 17.12 14.87 -7.27
C LEU A 84 18.22 14.63 -6.24
N ARG A 85 17.91 13.87 -5.19
CA ARG A 85 18.87 13.49 -4.16
C ARG A 85 18.90 12.00 -3.93
N ALA A 86 20.06 11.47 -3.55
CA ALA A 86 20.23 10.08 -3.19
C ALA A 86 20.30 9.93 -1.66
N PHE A 87 19.54 8.98 -1.12
CA PHE A 87 19.44 8.68 0.30
C PHE A 87 19.88 7.26 0.59
N SER A 88 20.42 7.03 1.76
CA SER A 88 20.71 5.67 2.24
C SER A 88 19.41 4.90 2.51
N SER A 89 19.25 3.73 1.95
CA SER A 89 18.10 2.85 2.25
C SER A 89 18.05 2.47 3.75
N ALA A 90 19.20 2.32 4.40
CA ALA A 90 19.27 2.04 5.82
C ALA A 90 18.71 3.19 6.68
N THR A 91 18.88 4.43 6.23
CA THR A 91 18.37 5.61 6.96
C THR A 91 16.93 5.95 6.58
N SER A 92 16.59 5.81 5.30
CA SER A 92 15.31 6.26 4.76
C SER A 92 14.19 5.24 4.95
N ILE A 93 14.51 3.96 4.83
CA ILE A 93 13.57 2.85 4.94
C ILE A 93 13.81 2.07 6.24
N GLY A 94 14.99 2.20 6.84
CA GLY A 94 15.39 1.48 8.04
C GLY A 94 14.50 1.73 9.25
N HIS A 95 13.88 2.91 9.37
CA HIS A 95 12.91 3.17 10.44
C HIS A 95 11.59 2.39 10.23
N ILE A 96 11.26 2.04 8.99
CA ILE A 96 10.12 1.15 8.69
C ILE A 96 10.49 -0.30 9.05
N ILE A 97 11.74 -0.70 8.75
CA ILE A 97 12.25 -2.06 8.95
C ILE A 97 12.69 -2.29 10.41
N ASN A 98 13.36 -1.31 11.03
CA ASN A 98 14.06 -1.49 12.33
C ASN A 98 13.19 -1.27 13.57
N ARG A 99 11.93 -0.86 13.45
CA ARG A 99 11.19 -0.53 14.66
C ARG A 99 10.97 -1.69 15.62
N ARG A 100 11.09 -2.98 15.23
CA ARG A 100 10.73 -4.07 16.16
C ARG A 100 11.50 -5.41 16.10
N ASN A 101 12.45 -5.66 15.18
CA ASN A 101 13.14 -6.98 15.21
C ASN A 101 14.51 -7.01 14.52
N SER A 102 15.53 -6.44 15.15
CA SER A 102 16.91 -6.54 14.66
C SER A 102 17.52 -7.96 14.71
N GLN A 103 16.91 -8.89 15.45
CA GLN A 103 17.45 -10.24 15.65
C GLN A 103 17.13 -11.24 14.53
N PHE A 104 16.09 -10.97 13.70
CA PHE A 104 15.63 -11.89 12.65
C PHE A 104 15.82 -11.39 11.23
N MET A 105 16.33 -10.16 11.05
CA MET A 105 16.54 -9.62 9.71
C MET A 105 17.94 -9.94 9.22
N PRO A 106 18.06 -10.49 7.99
CA PRO A 106 19.38 -10.65 7.37
C PRO A 106 20.04 -9.28 7.26
N LYS A 107 21.36 -9.23 7.39
CA LYS A 107 22.13 -8.01 7.16
C LYS A 107 21.83 -7.49 5.75
N ILE A 108 21.06 -6.41 5.68
CA ILE A 108 20.69 -5.78 4.40
C ILE A 108 21.82 -4.82 4.01
N GLU A 109 22.34 -4.99 2.80
CA GLU A 109 23.32 -4.08 2.27
C GLU A 109 22.68 -2.72 1.98
N ASN A 110 23.38 -1.66 2.39
CA ASN A 110 22.93 -0.30 2.13
C ASN A 110 22.87 -0.04 0.62
N THR A 111 21.70 0.34 0.13
CA THR A 111 21.43 0.70 -1.26
C THR A 111 21.03 2.17 -1.30
N ALA A 112 21.38 2.88 -2.36
CA ALA A 112 20.85 4.22 -2.56
C ALA A 112 19.40 4.14 -3.06
N VAL A 113 18.56 5.04 -2.54
CA VAL A 113 17.24 5.34 -3.08
C VAL A 113 17.21 6.82 -3.45
N LEU A 114 16.51 7.19 -4.51
CA LEU A 114 16.41 8.57 -4.94
C LEU A 114 15.13 9.22 -4.41
N GLY A 115 15.15 10.53 -4.24
CA GLY A 115 13.98 11.32 -3.85
C GLY A 115 13.99 12.69 -4.53
N LEU A 116 12.79 13.18 -4.83
CA LEU A 116 12.57 14.54 -5.32
C LEU A 116 12.44 15.48 -4.12
N VAL A 117 13.26 16.49 -4.06
CA VAL A 117 13.30 17.48 -2.98
C VAL A 117 13.05 18.86 -3.58
N LYS A 118 12.18 19.64 -2.96
CA LYS A 118 11.98 21.05 -3.33
C LYS A 118 13.28 21.80 -3.17
N ALA A 119 13.68 22.55 -4.19
CA ALA A 119 14.83 23.44 -4.09
C ALA A 119 14.49 24.59 -3.13
N GLU A 120 15.20 24.70 -2.03
CA GLU A 120 15.03 25.81 -1.08
C GLU A 120 15.59 27.09 -1.70
N LYS A 121 14.78 28.16 -1.68
CA LYS A 121 15.29 29.52 -1.89
C LYS A 121 16.28 29.80 -0.74
N SER A 122 17.54 30.01 -1.10
CA SER A 122 18.67 30.19 -0.19
C SER A 122 18.34 31.03 1.04
N ASN A 123 18.21 30.45 2.22
CA ASN A 123 18.48 31.04 3.55
C ASN A 123 18.05 30.18 4.76
N SER A 124 17.70 28.92 4.62
CA SER A 124 17.34 28.12 5.79
C SER A 124 18.45 27.15 6.20
N GLN A 125 18.96 27.35 7.43
CA GLN A 125 20.06 26.58 8.04
C GLN A 125 19.64 25.19 8.59
N LYS A 126 18.54 24.56 8.14
CA LYS A 126 18.09 23.29 8.70
C LYS A 126 17.79 22.20 7.66
N PRO A 127 18.79 21.40 7.28
CA PRO A 127 18.57 20.28 6.35
C PRO A 127 18.09 18.96 7.00
N GLN A 128 17.70 18.94 8.27
CA GLN A 128 17.53 17.69 9.03
C GLN A 128 16.21 16.91 8.79
N LEU A 129 15.25 17.45 8.06
CA LEU A 129 13.90 16.88 7.92
C LEU A 129 13.61 16.21 6.56
N LEU A 130 14.54 16.25 5.63
CA LEU A 130 14.28 15.96 4.21
C LEU A 130 13.83 14.52 3.92
N SER A 131 14.39 13.50 4.56
CA SER A 131 14.08 12.10 4.20
C SER A 131 12.65 11.69 4.57
N HIS A 132 12.14 12.16 5.70
CA HIS A 132 10.79 11.83 6.16
C HIS A 132 9.70 12.59 5.40
N GLU A 133 9.95 13.87 5.09
CA GLU A 133 9.05 14.68 4.28
C GLU A 133 8.92 14.17 2.84
N ILE A 134 10.00 13.66 2.25
CA ILE A 134 9.99 13.06 0.92
C ILE A 134 9.13 11.81 0.90
N LEU A 135 9.28 10.94 1.89
CA LEU A 135 8.49 9.72 1.99
C LEU A 135 7.00 10.03 2.13
N LYS A 136 6.65 11.07 2.87
CA LYS A 136 5.26 11.50 3.05
C LYS A 136 4.63 12.05 1.77
N GLN A 137 5.38 12.84 1.01
CA GLN A 137 4.84 13.57 -0.14
C GLN A 137 4.81 12.76 -1.42
N TRP A 138 5.94 12.15 -1.81
CA TRP A 138 6.09 11.51 -3.13
C TRP A 138 6.66 10.10 -3.07
N GLY A 139 7.14 9.66 -1.90
CA GLY A 139 7.89 8.42 -1.77
C GLY A 139 9.29 8.52 -2.35
N TYR A 140 9.93 7.36 -2.46
CA TYR A 140 11.27 7.22 -3.04
C TYR A 140 11.22 6.61 -4.43
N ILE A 141 12.28 6.80 -5.18
CA ILE A 141 12.53 6.17 -6.47
C ILE A 141 13.56 5.06 -6.25
N CYS A 142 13.18 3.84 -6.57
CA CYS A 142 14.02 2.65 -6.36
C CYS A 142 14.22 1.88 -7.66
N PRO A 143 15.38 1.28 -7.89
CA PRO A 143 15.55 0.30 -8.96
C PRO A 143 14.86 -1.01 -8.57
N THR A 144 14.30 -1.72 -9.54
CA THR A 144 13.67 -3.04 -9.32
C THR A 144 14.68 -4.18 -9.35
N ALA A 145 15.84 -3.96 -9.94
CA ALA A 145 16.96 -4.90 -9.98
C ALA A 145 18.28 -4.14 -9.99
N LEU A 146 19.31 -4.77 -9.47
CA LEU A 146 20.71 -4.29 -9.53
C LEU A 146 21.60 -5.43 -10.03
N PRO A 147 22.75 -5.12 -10.67
CA PRO A 147 23.73 -6.13 -11.00
C PRO A 147 24.11 -6.93 -9.74
N ASN A 148 24.08 -8.27 -9.87
CA ASN A 148 24.29 -9.16 -8.73
C ASN A 148 25.78 -9.19 -8.36
N ARG A 149 26.23 -8.22 -7.54
CA ARG A 149 27.62 -8.10 -7.04
C ARG A 149 27.71 -8.21 -5.52
N SER A 150 26.61 -8.52 -4.84
CA SER A 150 26.56 -8.55 -3.37
C SER A 150 26.10 -9.90 -2.85
N VAL A 151 26.73 -10.32 -1.76
CA VAL A 151 26.35 -11.53 -0.99
C VAL A 151 25.11 -11.27 -0.13
N HIS A 152 24.79 -10.01 0.15
CA HIS A 152 23.68 -9.63 1.03
C HIS A 152 22.49 -9.09 0.23
N PRO A 153 21.25 -9.33 0.72
CA PRO A 153 20.05 -8.76 0.12
C PRO A 153 20.10 -7.23 0.15
N ARG A 154 19.56 -6.61 -0.88
CA ARG A 154 19.44 -5.15 -1.03
C ARG A 154 17.98 -4.72 -1.03
N VAL A 155 17.73 -3.47 -0.66
CA VAL A 155 16.41 -2.88 -0.79
C VAL A 155 16.16 -2.51 -2.24
N LEU A 156 15.18 -3.18 -2.85
CA LEU A 156 14.75 -2.96 -4.23
C LEU A 156 13.29 -2.51 -4.27
N GLY A 157 12.94 -1.75 -5.30
CA GLY A 157 11.56 -1.41 -5.60
C GLY A 157 10.80 -2.63 -6.14
N ARG A 158 9.52 -2.73 -5.83
CA ARG A 158 8.63 -3.73 -6.39
C ARG A 158 7.66 -3.08 -7.37
N SER A 159 7.56 -3.65 -8.56
CA SER A 159 6.53 -3.28 -9.51
C SER A 159 5.17 -3.81 -9.05
N ILE A 160 4.18 -2.93 -9.03
CA ILE A 160 2.81 -3.22 -8.60
C ILE A 160 1.91 -3.13 -9.84
N LYS A 161 1.18 -4.22 -10.14
CA LYS A 161 0.18 -4.20 -11.20
C LYS A 161 -1.00 -3.31 -10.81
N SER A 162 -1.49 -2.47 -11.72
CA SER A 162 -2.62 -1.60 -11.44
C SER A 162 -3.96 -2.34 -11.38
N ASP A 163 -4.09 -3.42 -12.11
CA ASP A 163 -5.32 -4.18 -12.36
C ASP A 163 -5.49 -5.41 -11.47
N ALA A 164 -4.47 -5.81 -10.73
CA ALA A 164 -4.51 -7.03 -9.93
C ALA A 164 -3.76 -6.92 -8.60
N ILE A 165 -4.26 -7.62 -7.59
CA ILE A 165 -3.58 -7.85 -6.32
C ILE A 165 -2.70 -9.11 -6.47
N ASP A 166 -1.48 -9.04 -5.92
CA ASP A 166 -0.61 -10.20 -5.74
C ASP A 166 -1.02 -10.93 -4.45
N TYR A 167 -1.97 -11.86 -4.57
CA TYR A 167 -2.48 -12.61 -3.42
C TYR A 167 -1.43 -13.55 -2.82
N GLU A 168 -0.52 -14.09 -3.62
CA GLU A 168 0.55 -14.94 -3.11
C GLU A 168 1.53 -14.16 -2.23
N LEU A 169 1.79 -12.92 -2.59
CA LEU A 169 2.57 -12.02 -1.74
C LEU A 169 1.86 -11.75 -0.41
N ILE A 170 0.55 -11.49 -0.42
CA ILE A 170 -0.22 -11.26 0.81
C ILE A 170 -0.22 -12.52 1.68
N LYS A 171 -0.42 -13.69 1.10
CA LYS A 171 -0.33 -14.99 1.81
C LYS A 171 1.04 -15.15 2.48
N SER A 172 2.12 -14.83 1.76
CA SER A 172 3.47 -14.92 2.31
C SER A 172 3.69 -13.96 3.49
N TRP A 173 3.15 -12.75 3.44
CA TRP A 173 3.22 -11.80 4.55
C TRP A 173 2.42 -12.26 5.77
N VAL A 174 1.21 -12.77 5.57
CA VAL A 174 0.38 -13.32 6.65
C VAL A 174 1.07 -14.52 7.29
N GLN A 175 1.63 -15.41 6.48
CA GLN A 175 2.39 -16.56 6.98
C GLN A 175 3.63 -16.12 7.77
N PHE A 176 4.37 -15.12 7.28
CA PHE A 176 5.49 -14.55 8.01
C PHE A 176 5.07 -13.96 9.36
N CYS A 177 3.97 -13.18 9.40
CA CYS A 177 3.42 -12.67 10.65
C CYS A 177 3.08 -13.79 11.62
N THR A 178 2.40 -14.84 11.15
CA THR A 178 2.00 -15.97 12.00
C THR A 178 3.19 -16.72 12.58
N ASN A 179 4.28 -16.87 11.81
CA ASN A 179 5.44 -17.67 12.19
C ASN A 179 6.49 -16.88 12.98
N CYS A 180 6.67 -15.58 12.66
CA CYS A 180 7.77 -14.78 13.21
C CYS A 180 7.34 -13.79 14.28
N HIS A 181 6.09 -13.30 14.22
CA HIS A 181 5.57 -12.33 15.18
C HIS A 181 4.73 -12.99 16.29
N VAL A 182 5.23 -14.10 16.85
CA VAL A 182 4.50 -14.95 17.80
C VAL A 182 4.01 -14.18 19.04
N LYS A 183 4.75 -13.16 19.49
CA LYS A 183 4.38 -12.36 20.68
C LYS A 183 3.35 -11.26 20.38
N THR A 184 3.25 -10.80 19.14
CA THR A 184 2.46 -9.61 18.79
C THR A 184 1.29 -9.90 17.85
N CYS A 185 1.40 -10.94 17.01
CA CYS A 185 0.40 -11.30 16.01
C CYS A 185 -0.31 -12.62 16.33
N ARG A 186 0.23 -13.43 17.29
CA ARG A 186 -0.44 -14.66 17.70
C ARG A 186 -1.57 -14.33 18.66
N ILE A 187 -2.73 -14.88 18.43
CA ILE A 187 -3.84 -14.87 19.36
C ILE A 187 -3.41 -15.74 20.55
N LEU A 188 -3.19 -15.12 21.72
CA LEU A 188 -2.64 -15.80 22.90
C LEU A 188 -3.71 -16.40 23.80
N ASP A 189 -4.99 -16.19 23.51
CA ASP A 189 -6.05 -16.55 24.45
C ASP A 189 -7.16 -17.37 23.76
N ASP A 190 -7.19 -18.66 24.08
CA ASP A 190 -8.29 -19.57 23.67
C ASP A 190 -9.62 -19.24 24.37
N SER A 191 -9.62 -18.34 25.37
CA SER A 191 -10.81 -17.90 26.08
C SER A 191 -11.59 -16.80 25.34
N CYS A 192 -11.05 -16.29 24.26
CA CYS A 192 -11.67 -15.20 23.53
C CYS A 192 -12.91 -15.63 22.78
N THR A 193 -13.97 -14.93 23.05
CA THR A 193 -15.25 -15.11 22.38
C THR A 193 -15.12 -14.69 20.92
N PRO A 194 -15.19 -15.61 19.94
CA PRO A 194 -15.21 -15.24 18.54
C PRO A 194 -16.46 -14.37 18.25
N PRO A 195 -16.52 -13.64 17.12
CA PRO A 195 -17.76 -13.01 16.71
C PRO A 195 -18.87 -14.05 16.67
N CYS A 196 -20.07 -13.69 17.09
CA CYS A 196 -21.19 -14.64 17.13
C CYS A 196 -21.55 -15.14 15.72
N ARG A 197 -21.36 -14.28 14.69
CA ARG A 197 -21.73 -14.56 13.30
C ARG A 197 -20.65 -14.09 12.34
N LEU A 198 -20.57 -14.81 11.20
CA LEU A 198 -19.66 -14.54 10.09
C LEU A 198 -20.41 -14.71 8.77
N ILE A 199 -19.94 -14.03 7.74
CA ILE A 199 -20.32 -14.30 6.36
C ILE A 199 -19.49 -15.48 5.86
N ASP A 200 -20.13 -16.56 5.46
CA ASP A 200 -19.52 -17.58 4.62
C ASP A 200 -19.49 -17.07 3.17
N CYS A 201 -18.29 -16.75 2.70
CA CYS A 201 -18.08 -16.18 1.37
C CYS A 201 -18.40 -17.14 0.22
N SER A 202 -18.46 -18.44 0.48
CA SER A 202 -18.78 -19.46 -0.52
C SER A 202 -20.26 -19.58 -0.73
N THR A 203 -21.03 -19.63 0.36
CA THR A 203 -22.50 -19.79 0.32
C THR A 203 -23.24 -18.47 0.30
N ARG A 204 -22.56 -17.33 0.55
CA ARG A 204 -23.15 -16.00 0.69
C ARG A 204 -24.21 -15.95 1.80
N LYS A 205 -23.93 -16.61 2.92
CA LYS A 205 -24.81 -16.65 4.10
C LYS A 205 -24.09 -16.11 5.31
N VAL A 206 -24.85 -15.46 6.18
CA VAL A 206 -24.44 -15.21 7.55
C VAL A 206 -24.70 -16.48 8.35
N VAL A 207 -23.67 -17.00 8.97
CA VAL A 207 -23.70 -18.24 9.76
C VAL A 207 -23.19 -17.99 11.16
N GLU A 208 -23.54 -18.84 12.11
CA GLU A 208 -22.88 -18.86 13.40
C GLU A 208 -21.38 -19.12 13.22
N ALA A 209 -20.56 -18.39 13.96
CA ALA A 209 -19.11 -18.52 13.82
C ALA A 209 -18.64 -19.90 14.30
N PRO A 210 -18.02 -20.71 13.43
CA PRO A 210 -17.46 -21.99 13.86
C PRO A 210 -16.36 -21.79 14.90
N LYS A 211 -16.25 -22.72 15.84
CA LYS A 211 -15.17 -22.67 16.85
C LYS A 211 -13.81 -22.70 16.18
N ASN A 212 -12.91 -21.83 16.65
CA ASN A 212 -11.52 -21.73 16.19
C ASN A 212 -11.37 -21.47 14.67
N CYS A 213 -12.38 -20.87 14.02
CA CYS A 213 -12.28 -20.55 12.60
C CYS A 213 -11.36 -19.33 12.37
N ARG A 214 -10.63 -19.36 11.26
CA ARG A 214 -9.91 -18.18 10.77
C ARG A 214 -10.85 -17.32 9.93
N TYR A 215 -10.96 -16.04 10.28
CA TYR A 215 -11.78 -15.09 9.54
C TYR A 215 -11.03 -13.80 9.24
N VAL A 216 -11.49 -13.10 8.24
CA VAL A 216 -11.04 -11.74 7.89
C VAL A 216 -12.06 -10.75 8.44
N ALA A 217 -11.63 -9.68 9.08
CA ALA A 217 -12.49 -8.58 9.45
C ALA A 217 -12.45 -7.46 8.40
N MET A 218 -13.58 -6.80 8.17
CA MET A 218 -13.70 -5.69 7.23
C MET A 218 -14.03 -4.41 7.96
N SER A 219 -13.24 -3.35 7.68
CA SER A 219 -13.53 -2.01 8.14
C SER A 219 -13.64 -1.05 6.95
N TYR A 220 -14.80 -0.40 6.81
CA TYR A 220 -15.12 0.47 5.68
C TYR A 220 -16.10 1.57 6.07
N VAL A 221 -16.25 2.60 5.24
CA VAL A 221 -17.25 3.66 5.43
C VAL A 221 -18.60 3.18 4.93
N TRP A 222 -19.62 3.20 5.80
CA TRP A 222 -20.97 2.71 5.44
C TRP A 222 -21.70 3.55 4.39
N GLY A 223 -21.24 4.79 4.15
CA GLY A 223 -21.89 5.75 3.29
C GLY A 223 -23.03 6.50 4.00
N ILE A 224 -23.66 7.41 3.27
CA ILE A 224 -24.84 8.13 3.75
C ILE A 224 -25.98 7.13 3.86
N LYS A 225 -26.79 7.23 4.91
CA LYS A 225 -27.99 6.39 5.10
C LYS A 225 -28.88 6.53 3.86
N GLU A 226 -28.78 5.58 2.95
CA GLU A 226 -29.73 5.48 1.85
C GLU A 226 -31.11 5.18 2.42
N LYS A 227 -32.13 5.82 1.85
CA LYS A 227 -33.54 5.60 2.20
C LYS A 227 -33.98 4.14 2.05
N ASP A 228 -33.15 3.31 1.42
CA ASP A 228 -33.34 1.88 1.16
C ASP A 228 -32.62 0.96 2.16
N ALA A 229 -32.44 1.38 3.42
CA ALA A 229 -31.79 0.55 4.44
C ALA A 229 -32.37 -0.88 4.53
N LYS A 230 -33.64 -1.06 4.19
CA LYS A 230 -34.33 -2.38 4.16
C LYS A 230 -33.74 -3.34 3.12
N ASN A 231 -33.17 -2.86 2.02
CA ASN A 231 -32.60 -3.71 0.96
C ASN A 231 -31.23 -4.29 1.30
N TYR A 232 -30.65 -3.89 2.42
CA TYR A 232 -29.33 -4.35 2.88
C TYR A 232 -29.40 -5.23 4.13
N LEU A 233 -30.60 -5.61 4.57
CA LEU A 233 -30.76 -6.52 5.71
C LEU A 233 -30.56 -7.97 5.27
N VAL A 234 -29.91 -8.73 6.14
CA VAL A 234 -29.83 -10.19 5.99
C VAL A 234 -31.23 -10.78 6.14
N CYS A 235 -31.57 -11.75 5.32
CA CYS A 235 -32.77 -12.54 5.54
C CYS A 235 -32.60 -13.32 6.84
N THR A 236 -33.38 -12.97 7.86
CA THR A 236 -33.25 -13.55 9.21
C THR A 236 -33.59 -15.04 9.25
N GLU A 237 -34.49 -15.50 8.37
CA GLU A 237 -34.91 -16.92 8.30
C GLU A 237 -33.86 -17.82 7.65
N THR A 238 -33.17 -17.34 6.62
CA THR A 238 -32.25 -18.13 5.80
C THR A 238 -30.78 -17.77 5.99
N GLY A 239 -30.50 -16.65 6.64
CA GLY A 239 -29.17 -16.05 6.75
C GLY A 239 -28.62 -15.53 5.42
N LEU A 240 -29.39 -15.55 4.33
CA LEU A 240 -28.92 -15.14 3.01
C LEU A 240 -28.62 -13.64 2.95
N LEU A 241 -27.48 -13.30 2.39
CA LEU A 241 -27.12 -11.93 2.06
C LEU A 241 -28.03 -11.39 0.94
N PRO A 242 -28.24 -10.07 0.89
CA PRO A 242 -28.91 -9.43 -0.24
C PRO A 242 -28.28 -9.80 -1.57
N LYS A 243 -29.10 -9.89 -2.64
CA LYS A 243 -28.61 -10.20 -3.99
C LYS A 243 -27.58 -9.17 -4.50
N ARG A 244 -27.75 -7.89 -4.11
CA ARG A 244 -26.83 -6.81 -4.42
C ARG A 244 -26.20 -6.31 -3.14
N LEU A 245 -24.90 -6.48 -3.04
CA LEU A 245 -24.08 -5.93 -1.97
C LEU A 245 -23.31 -4.71 -2.47
N PRO A 246 -22.91 -3.80 -1.57
CA PRO A 246 -21.95 -2.76 -1.93
C PRO A 246 -20.69 -3.36 -2.53
N ALA A 247 -20.11 -2.67 -3.50
CA ALA A 247 -18.94 -3.14 -4.22
C ALA A 247 -17.77 -3.53 -3.30
N VAL A 248 -17.57 -2.76 -2.23
CA VAL A 248 -16.52 -3.01 -1.24
C VAL A 248 -16.69 -4.37 -0.53
N ILE A 249 -17.92 -4.83 -0.32
CA ILE A 249 -18.20 -6.11 0.32
C ILE A 249 -18.00 -7.27 -0.67
N GLU A 250 -18.48 -7.13 -1.91
CA GLU A 250 -18.24 -8.12 -2.97
C GLU A 250 -16.73 -8.31 -3.21
N ASP A 251 -15.99 -7.22 -3.25
CA ASP A 251 -14.54 -7.25 -3.39
C ASP A 251 -13.87 -7.90 -2.17
N ALA A 252 -14.31 -7.59 -0.94
CA ALA A 252 -13.78 -8.21 0.27
C ALA A 252 -14.00 -9.72 0.29
N MET A 253 -15.20 -10.20 -0.11
CA MET A 253 -15.48 -11.63 -0.25
C MET A 253 -14.58 -12.27 -1.30
N THR A 254 -14.26 -11.56 -2.39
CA THR A 254 -13.33 -12.02 -3.42
C THR A 254 -11.91 -12.13 -2.86
N VAL A 255 -11.45 -11.13 -2.09
CA VAL A 255 -10.15 -11.18 -1.39
C VAL A 255 -10.07 -12.37 -0.45
N VAL A 256 -11.11 -12.60 0.37
CA VAL A 256 -11.15 -13.72 1.32
C VAL A 256 -10.97 -15.05 0.59
N ARG A 257 -11.74 -15.30 -0.48
CA ARG A 257 -11.61 -16.53 -1.28
C ARG A 257 -10.25 -16.66 -1.96
N SER A 258 -9.69 -15.56 -2.47
CA SER A 258 -8.37 -15.56 -3.11
C SER A 258 -7.21 -15.80 -2.14
N LEU A 259 -7.46 -15.62 -0.84
CA LEU A 259 -6.51 -15.93 0.24
C LEU A 259 -6.72 -17.33 0.84
N ASP A 260 -7.53 -18.18 0.21
CA ASP A 260 -7.90 -19.52 0.67
C ASP A 260 -8.55 -19.50 2.08
N LEU A 261 -9.27 -18.42 2.36
CA LEU A 261 -10.08 -18.24 3.56
C LEU A 261 -11.57 -18.32 3.21
N GLN A 262 -12.41 -18.62 4.19
CA GLN A 262 -13.84 -18.82 3.99
C GLN A 262 -14.69 -17.71 4.61
N TYR A 263 -14.28 -17.18 5.76
CA TYR A 263 -15.12 -16.35 6.59
C TYR A 263 -14.73 -14.88 6.60
N LEU A 264 -15.75 -14.01 6.50
CA LEU A 264 -15.63 -12.56 6.56
C LEU A 264 -16.52 -12.00 7.64
N TRP A 265 -16.00 -11.18 8.53
CA TRP A 265 -16.78 -10.40 9.46
C TRP A 265 -16.99 -8.98 8.93
N VAL A 266 -18.27 -8.57 8.90
CA VAL A 266 -18.69 -7.23 8.50
C VAL A 266 -19.74 -6.77 9.50
N ASP A 267 -19.48 -5.67 10.20
CA ASP A 267 -20.35 -5.12 11.24
C ASP A 267 -21.81 -5.01 10.78
N ARG A 268 -22.03 -4.48 9.57
CA ARG A 268 -23.36 -4.27 9.01
C ARG A 268 -24.20 -5.53 8.85
N TYR A 269 -23.58 -6.68 8.60
CA TYR A 269 -24.26 -7.94 8.30
C TYR A 269 -24.15 -8.97 9.43
N CYS A 270 -23.06 -8.92 10.18
CA CYS A 270 -22.81 -9.86 11.27
C CYS A 270 -23.41 -9.41 12.60
N ILE A 271 -23.85 -8.16 12.72
CA ILE A 271 -24.59 -7.61 13.86
C ILE A 271 -26.05 -7.45 13.45
N ILE A 272 -26.98 -7.88 14.30
CA ILE A 272 -28.42 -7.69 14.06
C ILE A 272 -28.75 -6.23 14.36
N GLN A 273 -28.88 -5.41 13.31
CA GLN A 273 -28.98 -3.94 13.41
C GLN A 273 -30.26 -3.42 14.06
N ASN A 274 -31.31 -4.24 14.13
CA ASN A 274 -32.59 -3.94 14.74
C ASN A 274 -32.79 -4.60 16.12
N ASP A 275 -31.75 -5.13 16.73
CA ASP A 275 -31.71 -5.66 18.08
C ASP A 275 -30.67 -4.90 18.90
N ASP A 276 -31.13 -3.98 19.74
CA ASP A 276 -30.28 -3.14 20.57
C ASP A 276 -29.38 -3.97 21.50
N THR A 277 -29.83 -5.13 21.96
CA THR A 277 -29.06 -6.03 22.82
C THR A 277 -27.87 -6.61 22.05
N ASP A 278 -28.09 -7.06 20.81
CA ASP A 278 -27.05 -7.60 19.94
C ASP A 278 -26.05 -6.51 19.53
N VAL A 279 -26.55 -5.31 19.23
CA VAL A 279 -25.71 -4.14 18.91
C VAL A 279 -24.81 -3.80 20.10
N LEU A 280 -25.36 -3.62 21.30
CA LEU A 280 -24.58 -3.28 22.51
C LEU A 280 -23.54 -4.35 22.84
N LYS A 281 -23.90 -5.64 22.75
CA LYS A 281 -23.00 -6.76 22.94
C LYS A 281 -21.79 -6.68 22.00
N HIS A 282 -22.03 -6.50 20.69
CA HIS A 282 -20.96 -6.45 19.70
C HIS A 282 -20.12 -5.18 19.81
N MET A 283 -20.74 -4.03 20.17
CA MET A 283 -19.99 -2.81 20.43
C MET A 283 -19.00 -2.99 21.59
N GLY A 284 -19.38 -3.71 22.63
CA GLY A 284 -18.51 -4.00 23.79
C GLY A 284 -17.31 -4.90 23.49
N ILE A 285 -17.36 -5.70 22.40
CA ILE A 285 -16.31 -6.66 22.02
C ILE A 285 -15.71 -6.38 20.64
N MET A 286 -16.04 -5.26 20.02
CA MET A 286 -15.61 -4.96 18.64
C MET A 286 -14.09 -4.94 18.49
N ASP A 287 -13.38 -4.43 19.48
CA ASP A 287 -11.92 -4.44 19.53
C ASP A 287 -11.34 -5.87 19.57
N LEU A 288 -12.00 -6.77 20.30
CA LEU A 288 -11.62 -8.19 20.33
C LEU A 288 -11.86 -8.85 18.98
N ILE A 289 -12.98 -8.54 18.31
CA ILE A 289 -13.29 -9.08 16.98
C ILE A 289 -12.19 -8.70 15.99
N TYR A 290 -11.75 -7.44 15.97
CA TYR A 290 -10.65 -7.03 15.08
C TYR A 290 -9.30 -7.60 15.47
N ASN A 291 -9.02 -7.76 16.77
CA ASN A 291 -7.77 -8.32 17.26
C ASN A 291 -7.64 -9.83 16.98
N HIS A 292 -8.75 -10.57 17.01
CA HIS A 292 -8.78 -12.02 16.75
C HIS A 292 -8.93 -12.35 15.27
N ALA A 293 -9.22 -11.37 14.42
CA ALA A 293 -9.23 -11.58 12.99
C ALA A 293 -7.85 -12.01 12.49
N HIS A 294 -7.82 -13.04 11.64
CA HIS A 294 -6.59 -13.48 10.98
C HIS A 294 -5.94 -12.34 10.18
N MET A 295 -6.78 -11.47 9.61
CA MET A 295 -6.41 -10.25 8.90
C MET A 295 -7.56 -9.25 8.93
N THR A 296 -7.26 -7.95 8.89
CA THR A 296 -8.26 -6.90 8.73
C THR A 296 -8.07 -6.18 7.39
N ILE A 297 -9.14 -6.13 6.58
CA ILE A 297 -9.20 -5.31 5.38
C ILE A 297 -9.68 -3.90 5.77
N ILE A 298 -8.92 -2.89 5.43
CA ILE A 298 -9.27 -1.47 5.61
C ILE A 298 -9.55 -0.85 4.25
N ALA A 299 -10.79 -0.47 3.99
CA ALA A 299 -11.18 0.22 2.76
C ALA A 299 -10.98 1.73 2.90
N ALA A 300 -9.74 2.17 2.77
CA ALA A 300 -9.36 3.57 2.93
C ALA A 300 -9.36 4.38 1.62
N ALA A 301 -9.42 3.72 0.45
CA ALA A 301 -9.27 4.39 -0.84
C ALA A 301 -10.51 5.15 -1.30
N GLY A 302 -11.69 4.76 -0.85
CA GLY A 302 -12.97 5.34 -1.27
C GLY A 302 -13.65 6.17 -0.18
N SER A 303 -14.57 7.04 -0.58
CA SER A 303 -15.40 7.84 0.33
C SER A 303 -16.71 7.17 0.69
N ASP A 304 -17.09 6.10 -0.02
CA ASP A 304 -18.35 5.38 0.12
C ASP A 304 -18.19 3.89 -0.28
N PRO A 305 -19.17 3.03 0.06
CA PRO A 305 -19.04 1.59 -0.15
C PRO A 305 -19.16 1.14 -1.62
N SER A 306 -19.57 2.02 -2.54
CA SER A 306 -19.67 1.71 -3.98
C SER A 306 -18.31 1.74 -4.67
N PHE A 307 -17.31 2.39 -4.07
CA PHE A 307 -15.96 2.52 -4.61
C PHE A 307 -15.26 1.16 -4.77
N GLY A 308 -15.54 0.22 -3.87
CA GLY A 308 -14.90 -1.09 -3.88
C GLY A 308 -13.45 -1.08 -3.39
N LEU A 309 -12.70 -2.14 -3.71
CA LEU A 309 -11.28 -2.28 -3.36
C LEU A 309 -10.42 -2.21 -4.63
N PRO A 310 -9.56 -1.18 -4.78
CA PRO A 310 -8.71 -1.05 -5.96
C PRO A 310 -7.78 -2.26 -6.15
N GLY A 311 -7.72 -2.77 -7.37
CA GLY A 311 -6.95 -3.98 -7.73
C GLY A 311 -7.74 -5.28 -7.56
N VAL A 312 -9.01 -5.22 -7.16
CA VAL A 312 -9.91 -6.38 -7.06
C VAL A 312 -10.94 -6.35 -8.20
N GLY A 313 -11.16 -7.50 -8.84
CA GLY A 313 -12.06 -7.61 -9.97
C GLY A 313 -11.64 -6.70 -11.14
N SER A 314 -12.56 -5.85 -11.61
CA SER A 314 -12.29 -4.91 -12.71
C SER A 314 -11.81 -3.53 -12.27
N ARG A 315 -11.56 -3.31 -10.98
CA ARG A 315 -11.18 -2.00 -10.43
C ARG A 315 -9.67 -1.82 -10.42
N SER A 316 -9.18 -0.99 -11.32
CA SER A 316 -7.76 -0.65 -11.36
C SER A 316 -7.38 0.33 -10.24
N ARG A 317 -6.16 0.20 -9.75
CA ARG A 317 -5.47 1.21 -8.94
C ARG A 317 -4.92 2.31 -9.82
N ILE A 318 -4.59 3.45 -9.22
CA ILE A 318 -3.72 4.44 -9.87
C ILE A 318 -2.42 3.74 -10.24
N PRO A 319 -1.97 3.80 -11.51
CA PRO A 319 -0.74 3.16 -11.94
C PRO A 319 0.46 3.66 -11.12
N GLN A 320 1.31 2.75 -10.69
CA GLN A 320 2.56 3.11 -10.06
C GLN A 320 3.47 3.76 -11.11
N PRO A 321 4.04 4.95 -10.84
CA PRO A 321 5.04 5.52 -11.72
C PRO A 321 6.21 4.56 -11.91
N CYS A 322 6.58 4.30 -13.17
CA CYS A 322 7.73 3.50 -13.54
C CYS A 322 8.37 4.02 -14.82
N ALA A 323 9.68 3.81 -14.95
CA ALA A 323 10.43 4.14 -16.16
C ALA A 323 11.61 3.19 -16.35
N ASN A 324 11.97 2.93 -17.61
CA ASN A 324 13.24 2.33 -17.96
C ASN A 324 14.19 3.46 -18.36
N VAL A 325 15.29 3.60 -17.65
CA VAL A 325 16.26 4.67 -17.83
C VAL A 325 17.67 4.08 -17.75
N LYS A 326 18.42 4.15 -18.83
CA LYS A 326 19.80 3.61 -18.92
C LYS A 326 19.90 2.15 -18.43
N GLY A 327 18.94 1.32 -18.84
CA GLY A 327 18.91 -0.09 -18.45
C GLY A 327 18.42 -0.36 -17.01
N HIS A 328 18.12 0.68 -16.22
CA HIS A 328 17.50 0.54 -14.90
C HIS A 328 15.98 0.69 -14.99
N VAL A 329 15.25 -0.30 -14.51
CA VAL A 329 13.81 -0.18 -14.29
C VAL A 329 13.60 0.48 -12.93
N LEU A 330 13.16 1.74 -12.96
CA LEU A 330 12.91 2.55 -11.79
C LEU A 330 11.41 2.56 -11.46
N VAL A 331 11.07 2.48 -10.19
CA VAL A 331 9.69 2.57 -9.69
C VAL A 331 9.61 3.55 -8.53
N SER A 332 8.46 4.23 -8.39
CA SER A 332 8.15 4.99 -7.19
C SER A 332 7.67 4.06 -6.08
N THR A 333 8.09 4.29 -4.84
CA THR A 333 7.52 3.60 -3.68
C THR A 333 6.12 4.10 -3.34
N LEU A 334 5.66 5.16 -3.99
CA LEU A 334 4.46 5.94 -3.65
C LEU A 334 4.60 6.64 -2.28
N PRO A 335 3.70 7.55 -1.92
CA PRO A 335 3.66 8.16 -0.60
C PRO A 335 3.49 7.14 0.53
N ASP A 336 3.83 7.54 1.75
CA ASP A 336 3.66 6.70 2.92
C ASP A 336 2.19 6.23 3.06
N PRO A 337 1.93 4.93 3.01
CA PRO A 337 0.57 4.40 3.11
C PRO A 337 -0.09 4.75 4.45
N GLN A 338 0.66 4.94 5.53
CA GLN A 338 0.09 5.36 6.81
C GLN A 338 -0.47 6.79 6.73
N ASP A 339 0.22 7.70 6.06
CA ASP A 339 -0.26 9.06 5.86
C ASP A 339 -1.47 9.09 4.91
N MET A 340 -1.49 8.24 3.90
CA MET A 340 -2.65 8.09 3.01
C MET A 340 -3.89 7.59 3.78
N VAL A 341 -3.73 6.61 4.65
CA VAL A 341 -4.82 6.11 5.50
C VAL A 341 -5.29 7.19 6.48
N LYS A 342 -4.38 7.94 7.12
CA LYS A 342 -4.73 9.03 8.05
C LYS A 342 -5.55 10.15 7.39
N ARG A 343 -5.34 10.41 6.10
CA ARG A 343 -6.08 11.42 5.32
C ARG A 343 -7.36 10.89 4.69
N SER A 344 -7.63 9.59 4.82
CA SER A 344 -8.80 8.96 4.22
C SER A 344 -10.07 9.27 5.03
N LYS A 345 -11.22 9.24 4.34
CA LYS A 345 -12.53 9.36 4.99
C LYS A 345 -12.79 8.24 6.00
N TRP A 346 -12.15 7.09 5.84
CA TRP A 346 -12.20 6.00 6.79
C TRP A 346 -11.70 6.41 8.18
N MET A 347 -10.70 7.29 8.25
CA MET A 347 -10.10 7.77 9.50
C MET A 347 -11.02 8.68 10.31
N GLU A 348 -12.03 9.31 9.68
CA GLU A 348 -13.01 10.18 10.35
C GLU A 348 -14.01 9.42 11.23
N ARG A 349 -14.00 8.07 11.18
CA ARG A 349 -14.91 7.23 11.95
C ARG A 349 -14.46 7.10 13.41
N ALA A 350 -15.40 7.21 14.35
CA ALA A 350 -15.13 7.15 15.79
C ALA A 350 -14.44 5.85 16.25
N TRP A 351 -14.74 4.71 15.62
CA TRP A 351 -14.20 3.38 15.98
C TRP A 351 -12.78 3.09 15.51
N VAL A 352 -12.26 3.91 14.61
CA VAL A 352 -10.92 3.74 14.03
C VAL A 352 -9.82 3.86 15.07
N CYS A 353 -10.01 4.73 16.06
CA CYS A 353 -9.07 4.89 17.16
C CYS A 353 -8.85 3.58 17.93
N GLN A 354 -9.87 2.75 18.09
CA GLN A 354 -9.76 1.46 18.79
C GLN A 354 -9.00 0.41 17.97
N ILE A 355 -9.16 0.41 16.63
CA ILE A 355 -8.44 -0.51 15.73
C ILE A 355 -6.95 -0.18 15.69
N ILE A 356 -6.59 1.12 15.75
CA ILE A 356 -5.20 1.58 15.62
C ILE A 356 -4.48 1.61 16.97
N ALA A 357 -5.15 2.07 18.04
CA ALA A 357 -4.50 2.36 19.33
C ALA A 357 -3.91 1.10 19.99
N ARG A 358 -4.54 -0.06 19.88
CA ARG A 358 -4.01 -1.29 20.48
C ARG A 358 -2.84 -1.91 19.73
N ARG A 359 -2.69 -1.66 18.42
CA ARG A 359 -1.50 -2.11 17.66
C ARG A 359 -0.24 -1.30 17.95
N SER A 360 -0.35 -0.13 18.57
CA SER A 360 0.81 0.71 18.95
C SER A 360 1.40 0.38 20.32
N HIS A 361 0.72 -0.41 21.13
CA HIS A 361 1.14 -0.78 22.50
C HIS A 361 1.60 -2.25 22.66
N SER A 362 1.68 -3.00 21.55
CA SER A 362 2.15 -4.40 21.58
C SER A 362 3.57 -4.54 21.05
#